data_94c1c747ff78be66bb9540b0191345dc
#
_entry.id   94c1c747ff78be66bb9540b0191345dc
#
_cell.length_a   1.000
_cell.length_b   1.000
_cell.length_c   1.000
_cell.angle_alpha   90.00
_cell.angle_beta   90.00
_cell.angle_gamma   90.00
#
_symmetry.space_group_name_H-M   'P 1'
#
loop_
_entity.id
_entity.type
_entity.pdbx_description
1 polymer ?
#
loop_
_entity_poly.entity_id
_entity_poly.type
_entity_poly.pdbx_seq_one_letter_code
_entity_poly.pdbx_strand_id
1 'polypeptide(L)'
;MRRALRAWGRAQGGTAVSATPGTLAVPPAQPPQLLYAGEVDGAAVVLFHDRGVRVVRYAEPRAGSGAPALDFARTDGADVTTGAALVVSRDGDRARFLMAPWIARTTTRDLLSPNSPARALEVNADGVTAAVPRPSPGGRCDSWPVLQLRSSERIVENHAFLLTDLGDLAPVHLTFTPGPAARAGARQPREATSTPALLAWARTACSLTALRGSGVRAVNNWNFAEQRLPESGTPAQWLCTRADTWQGPGRVMVQFLPPSASLTGPGTVVGDERDTARCSRFGQHVLAGTRWRAPSGHWYVLAAGSRAVSRIEATGAVRESAAGTALAVRAPRDAPVELTARLKEGGSLTAVR
;
A
#
# COMPACT_ATOMS: atom_id res chain seq x y z
N MET A 1 9.49 26.97 -16.95
CA MET A 1 8.27 26.61 -17.70
C MET A 1 8.52 26.38 -19.20
N ARG A 2 9.01 27.33 -20.01
CA ARG A 2 9.21 27.12 -21.47
C ARG A 2 10.11 25.94 -21.82
N ARG A 3 11.21 25.70 -21.06
CA ARG A 3 12.09 24.53 -21.26
C ARG A 3 11.37 23.22 -20.94
N ALA A 4 10.62 23.17 -19.84
CA ALA A 4 9.84 22.00 -19.46
C ALA A 4 8.83 21.59 -20.55
N LEU A 5 8.07 22.54 -21.09
CA LEU A 5 7.14 22.27 -22.19
C LEU A 5 7.84 21.83 -23.48
N ARG A 6 9.03 22.40 -23.78
CA ARG A 6 9.85 21.96 -24.94
C ARG A 6 10.38 20.54 -24.74
N ALA A 7 10.88 20.21 -23.54
CA ALA A 7 11.37 18.89 -23.21
C ALA A 7 10.23 17.85 -23.31
N TRP A 8 9.05 18.18 -22.78
CA TRP A 8 7.88 17.33 -22.91
C TRP A 8 7.38 17.17 -24.35
N GLY A 9 7.35 18.27 -25.13
CA GLY A 9 6.89 18.23 -26.52
C GLY A 9 7.85 17.50 -27.47
N ARG A 10 9.12 17.37 -27.12
CA ARG A 10 10.15 16.75 -27.97
C ARG A 10 10.67 15.40 -27.46
N ALA A 11 10.31 14.96 -26.28
CA ALA A 11 10.65 13.68 -25.59
C ALA A 11 11.89 12.90 -26.10
N GLN A 12 12.79 13.54 -26.85
CA GLN A 12 13.96 12.94 -27.51
C GLN A 12 15.15 13.83 -27.29
N GLY A 13 16.30 13.25 -26.96
CA GLY A 13 17.59 13.90 -26.89
C GLY A 13 17.95 14.46 -25.51
N GLY A 14 18.56 13.65 -24.67
CA GLY A 14 19.23 14.09 -23.44
C GLY A 14 18.33 14.31 -22.21
N THR A 15 17.03 14.01 -22.29
CA THR A 15 16.11 14.04 -21.14
C THR A 15 15.80 12.61 -20.68
N ALA A 16 16.04 12.32 -19.40
CA ALA A 16 15.63 11.05 -18.81
C ALA A 16 14.10 11.02 -18.67
N VAL A 17 13.45 9.97 -19.16
CA VAL A 17 11.99 9.83 -19.11
C VAL A 17 11.63 8.63 -18.26
N SER A 18 10.75 8.81 -17.28
CA SER A 18 10.12 7.75 -16.51
C SER A 18 8.60 7.89 -16.54
N ALA A 19 7.89 6.76 -16.50
CA ALA A 19 6.44 6.74 -16.44
C ALA A 19 5.98 5.60 -15.53
N THR A 20 4.97 5.86 -14.70
CA THR A 20 4.30 4.80 -13.94
C THR A 20 3.60 3.83 -14.89
N PRO A 21 3.47 2.55 -14.56
CA PRO A 21 2.76 1.59 -15.38
C PRO A 21 1.39 2.11 -15.85
N GLY A 22 1.13 1.96 -17.15
CA GLY A 22 -0.10 2.44 -17.77
C GLY A 22 -0.21 3.94 -18.02
N THR A 23 0.88 4.69 -17.81
CA THR A 23 0.92 6.12 -18.12
C THR A 23 1.66 6.35 -19.42
N LEU A 24 1.02 7.04 -20.37
CA LEU A 24 1.64 7.38 -21.66
C LEU A 24 2.58 8.58 -21.49
N ALA A 25 3.85 8.42 -21.90
CA ALA A 25 4.86 9.47 -21.91
C ALA A 25 4.85 10.24 -23.25
N VAL A 26 3.67 10.68 -23.70
CA VAL A 26 3.48 11.43 -24.96
C VAL A 26 3.34 12.94 -24.69
N PRO A 27 3.57 13.82 -25.68
CA PRO A 27 3.27 15.24 -25.56
C PRO A 27 1.82 15.51 -25.17
N PRO A 28 1.52 16.66 -24.51
CA PRO A 28 0.14 17.02 -24.18
C PRO A 28 -0.63 17.36 -25.46
N ALA A 29 -1.85 16.83 -25.59
CA ALA A 29 -2.74 17.15 -26.70
C ALA A 29 -3.29 18.58 -26.63
N GLN A 30 -3.26 19.19 -25.45
CA GLN A 30 -3.73 20.55 -25.18
C GLN A 30 -2.84 21.20 -24.12
N PRO A 31 -2.91 22.54 -23.94
CA PRO A 31 -2.13 23.22 -22.92
C PRO A 31 -2.39 22.64 -21.53
N PRO A 32 -1.35 22.13 -20.83
CA PRO A 32 -1.52 21.59 -19.49
C PRO A 32 -1.64 22.71 -18.45
N GLN A 33 -2.26 22.40 -17.32
CA GLN A 33 -2.31 23.30 -16.18
C GLN A 33 -0.97 23.27 -15.43
N LEU A 34 -0.46 24.44 -15.06
CA LEU A 34 0.69 24.58 -14.19
C LEU A 34 0.23 24.36 -12.73
N LEU A 35 0.81 23.36 -12.06
CA LEU A 35 0.60 23.12 -10.63
C LEU A 35 1.67 23.78 -9.78
N TYR A 36 2.93 23.75 -10.25
CA TYR A 36 4.08 24.27 -9.50
C TYR A 36 5.21 24.64 -10.44
N ALA A 37 5.96 25.69 -10.11
CA ALA A 37 7.23 26.03 -10.75
C ALA A 37 8.13 26.72 -9.72
N GLY A 38 9.25 26.10 -9.38
CA GLY A 38 10.18 26.62 -8.37
C GLY A 38 11.54 25.95 -8.44
N GLU A 39 12.38 26.25 -7.47
CA GLU A 39 13.65 25.58 -7.24
C GLU A 39 13.57 24.73 -6.00
N VAL A 40 13.95 23.46 -6.12
CA VAL A 40 13.92 22.48 -5.02
C VAL A 40 15.21 21.66 -5.09
N ASP A 41 15.95 21.62 -3.98
CA ASP A 41 17.19 20.84 -3.84
C ASP A 41 18.17 21.08 -5.03
N GLY A 42 18.34 22.35 -5.43
CA GLY A 42 19.25 22.75 -6.50
C GLY A 42 18.79 22.39 -7.92
N ALA A 43 17.54 22.01 -8.10
CA ALA A 43 16.94 21.76 -9.41
C ALA A 43 15.77 22.72 -9.69
N ALA A 44 15.63 23.15 -10.95
CA ALA A 44 14.42 23.81 -11.42
C ALA A 44 13.33 22.74 -11.64
N VAL A 45 12.26 22.79 -10.85
CA VAL A 45 11.16 21.82 -10.91
C VAL A 45 9.90 22.50 -11.43
N VAL A 46 9.23 21.82 -12.36
CA VAL A 46 7.93 22.23 -12.90
C VAL A 46 6.97 21.04 -12.87
N LEU A 47 5.81 21.23 -12.27
CA LEU A 47 4.72 20.24 -12.27
C LEU A 47 3.57 20.73 -13.12
N PHE A 48 3.11 19.86 -14.00
CA PHE A 48 1.95 20.09 -14.85
C PHE A 48 0.87 19.04 -14.56
N HIS A 49 -0.37 19.44 -14.68
CA HIS A 49 -1.53 18.55 -14.73
C HIS A 49 -2.09 18.52 -16.15
N ASP A 50 -2.18 17.34 -16.73
CA ASP A 50 -2.64 17.11 -18.09
C ASP A 50 -4.06 16.51 -18.06
N ARG A 51 -5.05 17.39 -18.10
CA ARG A 51 -6.48 17.12 -18.27
C ARG A 51 -7.09 16.01 -17.43
N GLY A 52 -6.78 15.97 -16.12
CA GLY A 52 -7.37 14.98 -15.23
C GLY A 52 -6.86 13.56 -15.43
N VAL A 53 -5.88 13.32 -16.30
CA VAL A 53 -5.36 11.99 -16.63
C VAL A 53 -4.05 11.72 -15.93
N ARG A 54 -3.14 12.70 -15.91
CA ARG A 54 -1.78 12.53 -15.40
C ARG A 54 -1.16 13.82 -14.87
N VAL A 55 -0.19 13.64 -14.00
CA VAL A 55 0.75 14.69 -13.59
C VAL A 55 2.10 14.43 -14.25
N VAL A 56 2.76 15.50 -14.66
CA VAL A 56 4.08 15.45 -15.27
C VAL A 56 5.01 16.35 -14.49
N ARG A 57 6.13 15.78 -14.02
CA ARG A 57 7.21 16.50 -13.36
C ARG A 57 8.37 16.66 -14.34
N TYR A 58 8.80 17.89 -14.56
CA TYR A 58 10.09 18.21 -15.13
C TYR A 58 11.04 18.65 -14.04
N ALA A 59 12.24 18.10 -14.01
CA ALA A 59 13.31 18.51 -13.10
C ALA A 59 14.61 18.72 -13.88
N GLU A 60 15.23 19.89 -13.74
CA GLU A 60 16.48 20.26 -14.41
C GLU A 60 17.50 20.72 -13.36
N PRO A 61 18.60 19.98 -13.14
CA PRO A 61 19.66 20.42 -12.23
C PRO A 61 20.18 21.81 -12.60
N ARG A 62 20.39 22.68 -11.61
CA ARG A 62 20.93 24.04 -11.82
C ARG A 62 22.43 24.06 -11.95
N ALA A 63 23.11 23.09 -11.35
CA ALA A 63 24.55 22.93 -11.39
C ALA A 63 24.92 21.48 -11.72
N GLY A 64 26.09 21.27 -12.30
CA GLY A 64 26.57 19.94 -12.68
C GLY A 64 26.13 19.49 -14.07
N SER A 65 26.48 18.24 -14.42
CA SER A 65 26.24 17.62 -15.72
C SER A 65 25.00 16.71 -15.76
N GLY A 66 24.11 16.81 -14.76
CA GLY A 66 22.89 16.00 -14.69
C GLY A 66 21.93 16.32 -15.84
N ALA A 67 21.43 15.27 -16.51
CA ALA A 67 20.41 15.43 -17.53
C ALA A 67 19.07 15.85 -16.90
N PRO A 68 18.25 16.67 -17.59
CA PRO A 68 16.88 16.92 -17.19
C PRO A 68 16.08 15.62 -17.14
N ALA A 69 15.10 15.56 -16.25
CA ALA A 69 14.19 14.42 -16.11
C ALA A 69 12.74 14.82 -16.37
N LEU A 70 11.98 13.92 -16.97
CA LEU A 70 10.53 13.99 -17.14
C LEU A 70 9.92 12.73 -16.54
N ASP A 71 9.09 12.90 -15.53
CA ASP A 71 8.39 11.81 -14.86
C ASP A 71 6.89 11.96 -15.06
N PHE A 72 6.24 10.87 -15.42
CA PHE A 72 4.81 10.82 -15.69
C PHE A 72 4.11 9.91 -14.68
N ALA A 73 3.07 10.41 -14.03
CA ALA A 73 2.22 9.61 -13.15
C ALA A 73 0.76 9.77 -13.51
N ARG A 74 0.06 8.66 -13.59
CA ARG A 74 -1.38 8.62 -13.79
C ARG A 74 -2.09 9.13 -12.53
N THR A 75 -3.11 9.98 -12.71
CA THR A 75 -3.87 10.61 -11.61
C THR A 75 -5.36 10.71 -11.91
N ASP A 76 -5.84 10.01 -12.94
CA ASP A 76 -7.25 9.97 -13.29
C ASP A 76 -8.08 9.38 -12.15
N GLY A 77 -9.16 10.06 -11.80
CA GLY A 77 -10.00 9.69 -10.66
C GLY A 77 -9.32 9.85 -9.30
N ALA A 78 -8.29 10.70 -9.19
CA ALA A 78 -7.75 11.11 -7.90
C ALA A 78 -8.82 11.80 -7.06
N ASP A 79 -8.86 11.47 -5.77
CA ASP A 79 -9.74 12.05 -4.76
C ASP A 79 -8.96 12.95 -3.81
N VAL A 80 -9.62 13.41 -2.73
CA VAL A 80 -9.02 14.29 -1.72
C VAL A 80 -7.76 13.69 -1.10
N THR A 81 -7.68 12.37 -0.95
CA THR A 81 -6.55 11.68 -0.34
C THR A 81 -5.45 11.36 -1.35
N THR A 82 -5.80 10.76 -2.48
CA THR A 82 -4.84 10.33 -3.51
C THR A 82 -4.26 11.48 -4.33
N GLY A 83 -4.92 12.65 -4.34
CA GLY A 83 -4.44 13.89 -4.93
C GLY A 83 -3.81 14.86 -3.92
N ALA A 84 -3.65 14.47 -2.64
CA ALA A 84 -3.24 15.36 -1.55
C ALA A 84 -1.77 15.82 -1.61
N ALA A 85 -0.91 15.05 -2.23
CA ALA A 85 0.52 15.31 -2.30
C ALA A 85 1.13 14.82 -3.61
N LEU A 86 2.17 15.50 -4.08
CA LEU A 86 2.99 15.08 -5.22
C LEU A 86 4.46 15.19 -4.87
N VAL A 87 5.26 14.25 -5.31
CA VAL A 87 6.71 14.29 -5.11
C VAL A 87 7.33 15.34 -6.02
N VAL A 88 8.01 16.34 -5.45
CA VAL A 88 8.73 17.37 -6.20
C VAL A 88 10.22 17.06 -6.31
N SER A 89 10.81 16.43 -5.28
CA SER A 89 12.22 16.05 -5.26
C SER A 89 12.43 14.73 -4.56
N ARG A 90 13.42 13.97 -5.04
CA ARG A 90 14.03 12.84 -4.35
C ARG A 90 15.54 13.00 -4.41
N ASP A 91 16.16 13.07 -3.26
CA ASP A 91 17.60 13.13 -3.11
C ASP A 91 18.03 12.07 -2.08
N GLY A 92 18.75 11.05 -2.55
CA GLY A 92 19.17 9.92 -1.75
C GLY A 92 17.99 9.22 -1.05
N ASP A 93 18.02 9.23 0.27
CA ASP A 93 17.03 8.62 1.15
C ASP A 93 15.91 9.58 1.58
N ARG A 94 15.81 10.76 0.97
CA ARG A 94 14.83 11.79 1.31
C ARG A 94 13.96 12.18 0.12
N ALA A 95 12.76 12.68 0.42
CA ALA A 95 11.84 13.25 -0.56
C ALA A 95 11.19 14.52 -0.03
N ARG A 96 10.80 15.40 -0.95
CA ARG A 96 9.95 16.55 -0.67
C ARG A 96 8.67 16.45 -1.48
N PHE A 97 7.61 16.96 -0.89
CA PHE A 97 6.26 16.85 -1.46
C PHE A 97 5.66 18.25 -1.63
N LEU A 98 4.98 18.46 -2.74
CA LEU A 98 4.04 19.56 -2.90
C LEU A 98 2.71 19.14 -2.28
N MET A 99 2.22 19.92 -1.32
CA MET A 99 0.93 19.69 -0.67
C MET A 99 -0.19 20.35 -1.44
N ALA A 100 -1.31 19.66 -1.54
CA ALA A 100 -2.52 20.26 -2.09
C ALA A 100 -3.06 21.35 -1.16
N PRO A 101 -3.72 22.41 -1.69
CA PRO A 101 -4.14 23.57 -0.92
C PRO A 101 -5.23 23.27 0.12
N TRP A 102 -5.87 22.11 0.03
CA TRP A 102 -6.86 21.66 1.02
C TRP A 102 -6.27 20.91 2.21
N ILE A 103 -4.95 20.73 2.28
CA ILE A 103 -4.30 20.11 3.43
C ILE A 103 -4.06 21.17 4.51
N ALA A 104 -4.69 20.98 5.67
CA ALA A 104 -4.60 21.89 6.80
C ALA A 104 -3.48 21.53 7.79
N ARG A 105 -3.11 20.24 7.87
CA ARG A 105 -2.05 19.77 8.78
C ARG A 105 -1.20 18.70 8.14
N THR A 106 0.10 18.87 8.28
CA THR A 106 1.12 17.97 7.74
C THR A 106 2.02 17.47 8.85
N THR A 107 2.12 16.16 9.01
CA THR A 107 2.97 15.49 9.98
C THR A 107 3.59 14.25 9.35
N THR A 108 4.61 13.68 10.00
CA THR A 108 5.21 12.40 9.63
C THR A 108 5.16 11.43 10.81
N ARG A 109 5.15 10.14 10.52
CA ARG A 109 5.35 9.07 11.50
C ARG A 109 6.08 7.89 10.89
N ASP A 110 6.61 7.03 11.74
CA ASP A 110 7.15 5.73 11.36
C ASP A 110 6.10 4.66 11.66
N LEU A 111 5.71 3.87 10.63
CA LEU A 111 4.77 2.77 10.81
C LEU A 111 5.34 1.66 11.71
N LEU A 112 6.67 1.45 11.72
CA LEU A 112 7.30 0.43 12.58
C LEU A 112 7.37 0.87 14.04
N SER A 113 7.03 2.13 14.34
CA SER A 113 6.92 2.68 15.69
C SER A 113 5.50 3.18 15.97
N PRO A 114 4.48 2.28 15.98
CA PRO A 114 3.06 2.66 15.97
C PRO A 114 2.64 3.48 17.20
N ASN A 115 3.34 3.32 18.32
CA ASN A 115 3.05 4.04 19.57
C ASN A 115 3.74 5.41 19.63
N SER A 116 4.65 5.71 18.71
CA SER A 116 5.31 7.02 18.67
C SER A 116 4.36 8.09 18.12
N PRO A 117 4.33 9.30 18.70
CA PRO A 117 3.51 10.38 18.19
C PRO A 117 3.96 10.81 16.80
N ALA A 118 3.02 11.29 15.99
CA ALA A 118 3.35 11.95 14.74
C ALA A 118 4.12 13.26 15.01
N ARG A 119 5.13 13.56 14.17
CA ARG A 119 5.97 14.76 14.28
C ARG A 119 5.50 15.79 13.26
N ALA A 120 5.47 17.06 13.62
CA ALA A 120 5.16 18.14 12.70
C ALA A 120 6.14 18.13 11.52
N LEU A 121 5.61 18.37 10.33
CA LEU A 121 6.38 18.53 9.10
C LEU A 121 6.11 19.93 8.55
N GLU A 122 7.17 20.72 8.45
CA GLU A 122 7.10 22.08 7.94
C GLU A 122 6.77 22.08 6.45
N VAL A 123 5.95 23.05 6.04
CA VAL A 123 5.59 23.33 4.66
C VAL A 123 5.89 24.81 4.41
N ASN A 124 6.66 25.12 3.36
CA ASN A 124 7.00 26.50 3.03
C ASN A 124 5.81 27.24 2.34
N ALA A 125 6.02 28.50 2.04
CA ALA A 125 5.00 29.34 1.41
C ALA A 125 4.55 28.84 0.02
N ASP A 126 5.41 28.08 -0.68
CA ASP A 126 5.11 27.50 -1.98
C ASP A 126 4.37 26.14 -1.88
N GLY A 127 4.04 25.70 -0.66
CA GLY A 127 3.40 24.41 -0.42
C GLY A 127 4.33 23.20 -0.42
N VAL A 128 5.64 23.39 -0.44
CA VAL A 128 6.63 22.31 -0.45
C VAL A 128 7.09 21.95 0.96
N THR A 129 7.13 20.67 1.28
CA THR A 129 7.53 20.18 2.60
C THR A 129 9.04 20.30 2.84
N ALA A 130 9.43 20.33 4.12
CA ALA A 130 10.78 19.92 4.51
C ALA A 130 11.09 18.50 4.00
N ALA A 131 12.37 18.14 3.93
CA ALA A 131 12.80 16.83 3.44
C ALA A 131 12.41 15.72 4.42
N VAL A 132 11.69 14.71 3.95
CA VAL A 132 11.19 13.56 4.71
C VAL A 132 12.03 12.33 4.37
N PRO A 133 12.43 11.51 5.34
CA PRO A 133 13.03 10.21 5.05
C PRO A 133 12.09 9.35 4.20
N ARG A 134 12.66 8.57 3.30
CA ARG A 134 11.93 7.61 2.47
C ARG A 134 12.11 6.20 3.03
N PRO A 135 11.12 5.32 2.87
CA PRO A 135 11.33 3.90 3.14
C PRO A 135 12.51 3.39 2.31
N SER A 136 13.44 2.66 2.92
CA SER A 136 14.66 2.20 2.25
C SER A 136 14.36 1.29 1.04
N PRO A 137 14.94 1.51 -0.15
CA PRO A 137 14.62 0.73 -1.33
C PRO A 137 15.22 -0.69 -1.35
N GLY A 138 16.25 -0.97 -0.57
CA GLY A 138 16.97 -2.24 -0.69
C GLY A 138 17.73 -2.66 0.57
N GLY A 139 17.34 -2.18 1.75
CA GLY A 139 18.00 -2.48 3.01
C GLY A 139 17.14 -3.27 3.98
N ARG A 140 17.62 -3.39 5.22
CA ARG A 140 16.79 -3.78 6.35
C ARG A 140 15.60 -2.84 6.44
N CYS A 141 14.44 -3.39 6.73
CA CYS A 141 13.24 -2.62 6.99
C CYS A 141 13.20 -2.24 8.47
N ASP A 142 14.05 -1.29 8.86
CA ASP A 142 14.15 -0.82 10.25
C ASP A 142 13.26 0.39 10.53
N SER A 143 12.73 1.04 9.47
CA SER A 143 11.83 2.18 9.53
C SER A 143 10.95 2.22 8.28
N TRP A 144 9.70 2.68 8.44
CA TRP A 144 8.79 2.92 7.32
C TRP A 144 8.11 4.29 7.48
N PRO A 145 8.78 5.38 7.08
CA PRO A 145 8.23 6.72 7.18
C PRO A 145 7.02 6.93 6.27
N VAL A 146 6.00 7.61 6.81
CA VAL A 146 4.80 8.00 6.07
C VAL A 146 4.42 9.44 6.38
N LEU A 147 3.73 10.08 5.45
CA LEU A 147 3.03 11.33 5.71
C LEU A 147 1.71 11.01 6.42
N GLN A 148 1.42 11.73 7.50
CA GLN A 148 0.10 11.76 8.10
C GLN A 148 -0.47 13.16 7.90
N LEU A 149 -1.47 13.24 7.06
CA LEU A 149 -2.10 14.48 6.62
C LEU A 149 -3.50 14.61 7.22
N ARG A 150 -3.98 15.84 7.34
CA ARG A 150 -5.37 16.15 7.66
C ARG A 150 -5.89 17.18 6.68
N SER A 151 -7.00 16.87 6.06
CA SER A 151 -7.71 17.82 5.18
C SER A 151 -8.37 18.94 5.98
N SER A 152 -8.61 20.05 5.31
CA SER A 152 -9.21 21.25 5.88
C SER A 152 -10.69 21.05 6.24
N GLU A 153 -11.13 21.69 7.31
CA GLU A 153 -12.55 21.76 7.69
C GLU A 153 -13.43 22.54 6.69
N ARG A 154 -12.79 23.18 5.70
CA ARG A 154 -13.49 23.91 4.64
C ARG A 154 -13.97 23.02 3.50
N ILE A 155 -13.58 21.76 3.47
CA ILE A 155 -14.03 20.77 2.49
C ILE A 155 -14.85 19.68 3.16
N VAL A 156 -15.72 19.04 2.38
CA VAL A 156 -16.65 18.00 2.89
C VAL A 156 -15.89 16.79 3.45
N GLU A 157 -14.83 16.35 2.76
CA GLU A 157 -14.00 15.22 3.19
C GLU A 157 -12.92 15.66 4.19
N ASN A 158 -13.34 16.00 5.41
CA ASN A 158 -12.47 16.45 6.48
C ASN A 158 -12.07 15.30 7.39
N HIS A 159 -10.90 14.69 7.14
CA HIS A 159 -10.37 13.59 7.94
C HIS A 159 -8.85 13.53 7.90
N ALA A 160 -8.26 12.70 8.76
CA ALA A 160 -6.83 12.41 8.75
C ALA A 160 -6.56 11.09 8.02
N PHE A 161 -5.47 11.03 7.25
CA PHE A 161 -5.10 9.87 6.44
C PHE A 161 -3.58 9.73 6.32
N LEU A 162 -3.12 8.57 5.82
CA LEU A 162 -1.71 8.27 5.65
C LEU A 162 -1.35 8.08 4.18
N LEU A 163 -0.20 8.65 3.79
CA LEU A 163 0.40 8.45 2.48
C LEU A 163 1.82 7.91 2.63
N THR A 164 2.21 6.95 1.78
CA THR A 164 3.58 6.42 1.70
C THR A 164 4.19 6.62 0.32
N ASP A 165 5.51 6.86 0.27
CA ASP A 165 6.26 6.94 -0.99
C ASP A 165 6.71 5.54 -1.44
N LEU A 166 6.14 5.04 -2.53
CA LEU A 166 6.53 3.80 -3.19
C LEU A 166 7.33 4.01 -4.48
N GLY A 167 7.79 5.23 -4.75
CA GLY A 167 8.65 5.55 -5.90
C GLY A 167 7.97 6.33 -7.00
N ASP A 168 6.66 6.34 -7.09
CA ASP A 168 5.88 7.09 -8.08
C ASP A 168 5.71 8.56 -7.68
N LEU A 169 5.32 9.46 -8.62
CA LEU A 169 5.10 10.88 -8.31
C LEU A 169 3.97 11.11 -7.32
N ALA A 170 2.92 10.28 -7.37
CA ALA A 170 1.82 10.32 -6.42
C ALA A 170 2.09 9.33 -5.27
N PRO A 171 2.19 9.79 -4.02
CA PRO A 171 2.26 8.89 -2.86
C PRO A 171 0.99 8.04 -2.73
N VAL A 172 1.16 6.88 -2.14
CA VAL A 172 0.13 5.84 -2.05
C VAL A 172 -0.69 6.00 -0.78
N HIS A 173 -2.01 6.01 -0.90
CA HIS A 173 -2.95 6.08 0.22
C HIS A 173 -3.03 4.74 0.97
N LEU A 174 -2.91 4.79 2.30
CA LEU A 174 -2.98 3.62 3.18
C LEU A 174 -4.30 3.58 3.93
N THR A 175 -5.00 2.46 3.82
CA THR A 175 -6.26 2.19 4.53
C THR A 175 -6.16 0.92 5.36
N PHE A 176 -7.17 0.69 6.20
CA PHE A 176 -7.27 -0.48 7.04
C PHE A 176 -8.72 -0.96 7.16
N THR A 177 -8.92 -2.27 7.03
CA THR A 177 -10.19 -2.91 7.33
C THR A 177 -10.02 -3.76 8.60
N PRO A 178 -10.75 -3.46 9.69
CA PRO A 178 -10.62 -4.18 10.95
C PRO A 178 -11.11 -5.62 10.86
N GLY A 179 -10.66 -6.42 11.81
CA GLY A 179 -10.93 -7.86 11.88
C GLY A 179 -12.39 -8.25 12.18
N PRO A 180 -12.69 -9.55 12.11
CA PRO A 180 -14.04 -10.08 12.25
C PRO A 180 -14.65 -9.83 13.64
N ALA A 181 -13.82 -9.67 14.68
CA ALA A 181 -14.25 -9.34 16.04
C ALA A 181 -14.73 -7.88 16.18
N ALA A 182 -14.44 -7.00 15.22
CA ALA A 182 -14.97 -5.65 15.24
C ALA A 182 -16.50 -5.67 15.05
N ARG A 183 -17.21 -4.91 15.91
CA ARG A 183 -18.67 -4.80 15.86
C ARG A 183 -19.18 -4.45 14.46
N ALA A 184 -20.40 -4.91 14.16
CA ALA A 184 -21.06 -4.79 12.87
C ALA A 184 -20.86 -3.41 12.20
N GLY A 185 -20.55 -3.39 10.88
CA GLY A 185 -20.31 -2.19 10.08
C GLY A 185 -18.86 -2.02 9.59
N ALA A 186 -17.88 -2.72 10.16
CA ALA A 186 -16.48 -2.64 9.76
C ALA A 186 -16.18 -3.45 8.48
N ARG A 187 -16.99 -3.27 7.43
CA ARG A 187 -16.83 -4.02 6.15
C ARG A 187 -16.03 -3.26 5.10
N GLN A 188 -15.89 -1.98 5.28
CA GLN A 188 -15.23 -1.09 4.32
C GLN A 188 -13.87 -0.65 4.86
N PRO A 189 -12.90 -0.39 3.97
CA PRO A 189 -11.67 0.26 4.34
C PRO A 189 -11.96 1.59 5.06
N ARG A 190 -11.16 1.85 6.09
CA ARG A 190 -11.15 3.10 6.87
C ARG A 190 -9.74 3.68 6.83
N GLU A 191 -9.62 4.93 7.22
CA GLU A 191 -8.31 5.55 7.35
C GLU A 191 -7.41 4.81 8.34
N ALA A 192 -6.13 4.68 7.97
CA ALA A 192 -5.15 3.90 8.73
C ALA A 192 -4.57 4.66 9.95
N THR A 193 -5.32 5.58 10.54
CA THR A 193 -4.86 6.45 11.63
C THR A 193 -5.20 5.95 13.03
N SER A 194 -6.06 4.95 13.16
CA SER A 194 -6.44 4.37 14.45
C SER A 194 -5.34 3.45 15.01
N THR A 195 -5.29 3.29 16.34
CA THR A 195 -4.30 2.40 16.99
C THR A 195 -4.31 0.98 16.42
N PRO A 196 -5.46 0.30 16.22
CA PRO A 196 -5.46 -1.03 15.60
C PRO A 196 -4.90 -1.05 14.18
N ALA A 197 -5.16 0.00 13.40
CA ALA A 197 -4.63 0.14 12.05
C ALA A 197 -3.11 0.30 12.06
N LEU A 198 -2.58 1.17 12.92
CA LEU A 198 -1.14 1.40 13.06
C LEU A 198 -0.41 0.14 13.51
N LEU A 199 -0.97 -0.64 14.45
CA LEU A 199 -0.41 -1.92 14.88
C LEU A 199 -0.40 -2.96 13.73
N ALA A 200 -1.46 -3.03 12.94
CA ALA A 200 -1.51 -3.92 11.77
C ALA A 200 -0.46 -3.50 10.73
N TRP A 201 -0.36 -2.20 10.43
CA TRP A 201 0.63 -1.67 9.49
C TRP A 201 2.07 -1.86 9.99
N ALA A 202 2.34 -1.75 11.29
CA ALA A 202 3.66 -2.01 11.86
C ALA A 202 4.18 -3.42 11.54
N ARG A 203 3.28 -4.40 11.41
CA ARG A 203 3.62 -5.80 11.11
C ARG A 203 3.69 -6.11 9.61
N THR A 204 3.16 -5.25 8.75
CA THR A 204 3.03 -5.51 7.30
C THR A 204 3.71 -4.47 6.43
N ALA A 205 4.12 -3.31 6.95
CA ALA A 205 4.67 -2.20 6.18
C ALA A 205 5.90 -2.63 5.32
N CYS A 206 6.75 -3.50 5.85
CA CYS A 206 7.92 -3.98 5.11
C CYS A 206 7.58 -4.70 3.81
N SER A 207 6.41 -5.34 3.74
CA SER A 207 5.95 -6.01 2.51
C SER A 207 5.63 -5.03 1.37
N LEU A 208 5.38 -3.75 1.69
CA LEU A 208 5.15 -2.69 0.70
C LEU A 208 6.33 -2.47 -0.24
N THR A 209 7.55 -2.89 0.15
CA THR A 209 8.72 -2.87 -0.73
C THR A 209 8.46 -3.60 -2.05
N ALA A 210 7.68 -4.68 -2.03
CA ALA A 210 7.31 -5.46 -3.20
C ALA A 210 6.35 -4.73 -4.17
N LEU A 211 5.80 -3.59 -3.77
CA LEU A 211 4.84 -2.79 -4.54
C LEU A 211 5.48 -1.59 -5.25
N ARG A 212 6.79 -1.36 -5.03
CA ARG A 212 7.47 -0.20 -5.63
C ARG A 212 7.42 -0.22 -7.16
N GLY A 213 7.21 0.95 -7.75
CA GLY A 213 7.19 1.12 -9.20
C GLY A 213 6.05 0.38 -9.91
N SER A 214 5.02 -0.05 -9.18
CA SER A 214 3.89 -0.79 -9.73
C SER A 214 2.67 0.09 -10.06
N GLY A 215 2.78 1.41 -9.99
CA GLY A 215 1.66 2.32 -10.26
C GLY A 215 0.53 2.18 -9.24
N VAL A 216 0.88 1.98 -7.97
CA VAL A 216 -0.10 1.76 -6.90
C VAL A 216 -0.76 3.08 -6.53
N ARG A 217 -2.08 3.08 -6.44
CA ARG A 217 -2.91 4.20 -6.00
C ARG A 217 -3.19 4.16 -4.50
N ALA A 218 -3.60 2.98 -4.02
CA ALA A 218 -3.97 2.77 -2.63
C ALA A 218 -3.64 1.35 -2.19
N VAL A 219 -3.36 1.18 -0.90
CA VAL A 219 -3.18 -0.13 -0.28
C VAL A 219 -4.09 -0.24 0.94
N ASN A 220 -4.88 -1.31 0.97
CA ASN A 220 -5.68 -1.66 2.12
C ASN A 220 -5.06 -2.85 2.85
N ASN A 221 -4.90 -2.71 4.16
CA ASN A 221 -4.50 -3.80 5.04
C ASN A 221 -5.75 -4.32 5.78
N TRP A 222 -6.13 -5.55 5.48
CA TRP A 222 -7.34 -6.15 6.00
C TRP A 222 -7.04 -7.35 6.90
N ASN A 223 -7.38 -7.24 8.19
CA ASN A 223 -7.41 -8.40 9.08
C ASN A 223 -8.67 -9.23 8.77
N PHE A 224 -8.56 -10.24 7.91
CA PHE A 224 -9.72 -10.97 7.43
C PHE A 224 -10.12 -12.15 8.31
N ALA A 225 -9.22 -12.67 9.15
CA ALA A 225 -9.50 -13.78 10.04
C ALA A 225 -8.63 -13.80 11.29
N GLU A 226 -9.20 -14.33 12.35
CA GLU A 226 -8.49 -14.80 13.55
C GLU A 226 -8.70 -16.29 13.67
N GLN A 227 -7.64 -17.02 14.00
CA GLN A 227 -7.66 -18.46 14.16
C GLN A 227 -6.97 -18.86 15.47
N ARG A 228 -7.64 -19.68 16.29
CA ARG A 228 -7.00 -20.30 17.45
C ARG A 228 -6.03 -21.38 16.97
N LEU A 229 -4.79 -21.28 17.43
CA LEU A 229 -3.76 -22.27 17.09
C LEU A 229 -4.01 -23.59 17.84
N PRO A 230 -3.76 -24.72 17.18
CA PRO A 230 -3.79 -26.02 17.83
C PRO A 230 -2.91 -26.06 19.09
N GLU A 231 -3.25 -26.89 20.03
CA GLU A 231 -2.54 -27.17 21.30
C GLU A 231 -2.47 -25.96 22.25
N SER A 232 -2.14 -24.76 21.79
CA SER A 232 -2.00 -23.57 22.64
C SER A 232 -3.30 -22.80 22.82
N GLY A 233 -4.24 -22.88 21.87
CA GLY A 233 -5.46 -22.09 21.87
C GLY A 233 -5.24 -20.58 21.69
N THR A 234 -4.00 -20.12 21.50
CA THR A 234 -3.67 -18.70 21.30
C THR A 234 -4.14 -18.22 19.94
N PRO A 235 -4.64 -16.97 19.83
CA PRO A 235 -5.10 -16.43 18.55
C PRO A 235 -3.93 -16.03 17.64
N ALA A 236 -3.99 -16.44 16.39
CA ALA A 236 -3.18 -15.95 15.29
C ALA A 236 -4.06 -15.09 14.36
N GLN A 237 -3.46 -14.13 13.70
CA GLN A 237 -4.15 -13.23 12.77
C GLN A 237 -3.73 -13.52 11.31
N TRP A 238 -4.67 -13.29 10.42
CA TRP A 238 -4.46 -13.39 8.99
C TRP A 238 -4.76 -12.04 8.34
N LEU A 239 -3.74 -11.46 7.75
CA LEU A 239 -3.83 -10.15 7.10
C LEU A 239 -3.74 -10.31 5.59
N CYS A 240 -4.58 -9.58 4.89
CA CYS A 240 -4.50 -9.42 3.45
C CYS A 240 -4.14 -7.97 3.13
N THR A 241 -2.96 -7.75 2.58
CA THR A 241 -2.53 -6.46 2.04
C THR A 241 -2.85 -6.43 0.57
N ARG A 242 -3.84 -5.61 0.19
CA ARG A 242 -4.27 -5.43 -1.19
C ARG A 242 -3.83 -4.09 -1.73
N ALA A 243 -3.09 -4.10 -2.81
CA ALA A 243 -2.73 -2.92 -3.59
C ALA A 243 -3.69 -2.77 -4.78
N ASP A 244 -4.31 -1.60 -4.91
CA ASP A 244 -5.03 -1.20 -6.11
C ASP A 244 -4.17 -0.22 -6.91
N THR A 245 -4.05 -0.42 -8.21
CA THR A 245 -3.25 0.41 -9.11
C THR A 245 -4.14 1.44 -9.82
N TRP A 246 -3.52 2.43 -10.44
CA TRP A 246 -4.23 3.38 -11.30
C TRP A 246 -4.87 2.72 -12.52
N GLN A 247 -4.46 1.50 -12.87
CA GLN A 247 -5.02 0.71 -13.97
C GLN A 247 -6.14 -0.24 -13.54
N GLY A 248 -6.30 -0.48 -12.23
CA GLY A 248 -7.28 -1.42 -11.71
C GLY A 248 -6.69 -2.35 -10.63
N PRO A 249 -7.18 -3.60 -10.56
CA PRO A 249 -6.69 -4.57 -9.59
C PRO A 249 -5.17 -4.75 -9.70
N GLY A 250 -4.50 -4.77 -8.56
CA GLY A 250 -3.05 -4.94 -8.50
C GLY A 250 -2.66 -6.25 -7.81
N ARG A 251 -1.96 -6.14 -6.70
CA ARG A 251 -1.34 -7.27 -6.01
C ARG A 251 -1.99 -7.51 -4.65
N VAL A 252 -2.11 -8.78 -4.28
CA VAL A 252 -2.55 -9.22 -2.97
C VAL A 252 -1.41 -10.01 -2.32
N MET A 253 -1.05 -9.63 -1.10
CA MET A 253 -0.12 -10.38 -0.24
C MET A 253 -0.87 -10.81 1.02
N VAL A 254 -0.88 -12.10 1.30
CA VAL A 254 -1.47 -12.63 2.53
C VAL A 254 -0.37 -12.96 3.52
N GLN A 255 -0.54 -12.50 4.75
CA GLN A 255 0.39 -12.75 5.83
C GLN A 255 -0.27 -13.49 6.98
N PHE A 256 0.42 -14.50 7.49
CA PHE A 256 0.11 -15.19 8.73
C PHE A 256 0.91 -14.57 9.88
N LEU A 257 0.23 -14.17 10.92
CA LEU A 257 0.79 -13.54 12.10
C LEU A 257 0.54 -14.41 13.33
N PRO A 258 1.48 -15.30 13.68
CA PRO A 258 1.37 -16.05 14.92
C PRO A 258 1.49 -15.10 16.12
N PRO A 259 1.02 -15.53 17.31
CA PRO A 259 1.25 -14.79 18.54
C PRO A 259 2.73 -14.50 18.72
N SER A 260 3.07 -13.24 19.01
CA SER A 260 4.44 -12.80 19.22
C SER A 260 4.49 -11.87 20.42
N ALA A 261 5.61 -11.93 21.16
CA ALA A 261 5.90 -10.96 22.21
C ALA A 261 6.17 -9.56 21.65
N SER A 262 6.59 -9.47 20.39
CA SER A 262 6.79 -8.19 19.68
C SER A 262 5.50 -7.76 18.99
N LEU A 263 5.01 -6.57 19.33
CA LEU A 263 3.86 -5.94 18.66
C LEU A 263 4.13 -5.59 17.18
N THR A 264 5.40 -5.47 16.80
CA THR A 264 5.84 -5.03 15.47
C THR A 264 6.57 -6.12 14.68
N GLY A 265 6.65 -7.35 15.24
CA GLY A 265 7.28 -8.47 14.54
C GLY A 265 6.57 -8.75 13.21
N PRO A 266 7.30 -8.85 12.09
CA PRO A 266 6.70 -9.07 10.78
C PRO A 266 5.97 -10.42 10.72
N GLY A 267 4.86 -10.46 9.97
CA GLY A 267 4.18 -11.69 9.61
C GLY A 267 4.94 -12.46 8.53
N THR A 268 4.61 -13.74 8.40
CA THR A 268 5.10 -14.56 7.28
C THR A 268 4.18 -14.38 6.08
N VAL A 269 4.72 -13.99 4.92
CA VAL A 269 3.97 -13.99 3.66
C VAL A 269 3.71 -15.44 3.26
N VAL A 270 2.44 -15.77 3.12
CA VAL A 270 1.94 -17.13 2.83
C VAL A 270 1.23 -17.23 1.48
N GLY A 271 1.02 -16.10 0.84
CA GLY A 271 0.44 -16.01 -0.49
C GLY A 271 0.69 -14.65 -1.11
N ASP A 272 0.92 -14.64 -2.43
CA ASP A 272 1.22 -13.45 -3.22
C ASP A 272 0.66 -13.64 -4.64
N GLU A 273 -0.36 -12.87 -4.98
CA GLU A 273 -1.08 -12.98 -6.26
C GLU A 273 -1.22 -11.62 -6.91
N ARG A 274 -0.94 -11.53 -8.20
CA ARG A 274 -1.05 -10.31 -9.00
C ARG A 274 -2.32 -10.32 -9.82
N ASP A 275 -2.76 -9.13 -10.24
CA ASP A 275 -3.90 -8.90 -11.14
C ASP A 275 -5.18 -9.63 -10.69
N THR A 276 -5.43 -9.57 -9.36
CA THR A 276 -6.48 -10.34 -8.72
C THR A 276 -7.57 -9.47 -8.09
N ALA A 277 -8.80 -9.97 -8.12
CA ALA A 277 -9.93 -9.37 -7.40
C ALA A 277 -10.02 -9.82 -5.93
N ARG A 278 -9.15 -10.71 -5.46
CA ARG A 278 -9.17 -11.19 -4.08
C ARG A 278 -8.96 -10.06 -3.09
N CYS A 279 -9.49 -10.21 -1.90
CA CYS A 279 -9.46 -9.20 -0.83
C CYS A 279 -10.10 -7.87 -1.22
N SER A 280 -10.87 -7.81 -2.30
CA SER A 280 -11.59 -6.61 -2.71
C SER A 280 -12.62 -6.21 -1.64
N ARG A 281 -12.82 -4.90 -1.49
CA ARG A 281 -13.88 -4.35 -0.64
C ARG A 281 -15.30 -4.79 -1.03
N PHE A 282 -15.50 -5.18 -2.27
CA PHE A 282 -16.80 -5.60 -2.79
C PHE A 282 -17.11 -7.06 -2.48
N GLY A 283 -16.25 -8.00 -2.84
CA GLY A 283 -16.44 -9.43 -2.60
C GLY A 283 -15.91 -9.90 -1.26
N GLN A 284 -14.81 -9.35 -0.81
CA GLN A 284 -14.09 -9.75 0.39
C GLN A 284 -13.77 -11.25 0.42
N HIS A 285 -13.49 -11.83 -0.75
CA HIS A 285 -13.21 -13.24 -0.92
C HIS A 285 -11.70 -13.50 -0.76
N VAL A 286 -11.35 -14.32 0.20
CA VAL A 286 -9.99 -14.82 0.38
C VAL A 286 -10.00 -16.14 1.14
N LEU A 287 -9.11 -17.04 0.74
CA LEU A 287 -8.67 -18.23 1.45
C LEU A 287 -7.15 -18.23 1.41
N ALA A 288 -6.52 -18.51 2.55
CA ALA A 288 -5.07 -18.68 2.63
C ALA A 288 -4.74 -19.84 3.55
N GLY A 289 -3.55 -20.41 3.37
CA GLY A 289 -3.07 -21.49 4.21
C GLY A 289 -1.59 -21.39 4.48
N THR A 290 -1.15 -22.02 5.56
CA THR A 290 0.27 -22.10 5.93
C THR A 290 0.59 -23.40 6.64
N ARG A 291 1.87 -23.72 6.72
CA ARG A 291 2.41 -24.74 7.60
C ARG A 291 2.83 -24.07 8.91
N TRP A 292 2.43 -24.68 10.00
CA TRP A 292 2.77 -24.20 11.33
C TRP A 292 3.23 -25.34 12.21
N ARG A 293 4.31 -25.12 12.98
CA ARG A 293 4.83 -26.08 13.95
C ARG A 293 4.38 -25.69 15.34
N ALA A 294 3.66 -26.59 15.99
CA ALA A 294 3.25 -26.42 17.39
C ALA A 294 4.44 -26.51 18.35
N PRO A 295 4.30 -26.00 19.60
CA PRO A 295 5.32 -26.15 20.64
C PRO A 295 5.72 -27.60 20.93
N SER A 296 4.78 -28.53 20.80
CA SER A 296 5.02 -29.98 20.91
C SER A 296 5.92 -30.58 19.81
N GLY A 297 6.21 -29.79 18.77
CA GLY A 297 6.95 -30.24 17.58
C GLY A 297 6.09 -30.78 16.45
N HIS A 298 4.78 -30.96 16.65
CA HIS A 298 3.86 -31.42 15.61
C HIS A 298 3.63 -30.35 14.54
N TRP A 299 3.51 -30.80 13.31
CA TRP A 299 3.19 -29.93 12.19
C TRP A 299 1.69 -29.94 11.88
N TYR A 300 1.19 -28.79 11.55
CA TYR A 300 -0.20 -28.54 11.15
C TYR A 300 -0.27 -27.79 9.83
N VAL A 301 -1.27 -28.11 9.01
CA VAL A 301 -1.78 -27.25 7.98
C VAL A 301 -2.87 -26.38 8.61
N LEU A 302 -2.65 -25.09 8.56
CA LEU A 302 -3.63 -24.09 8.98
C LEU A 302 -4.21 -23.44 7.73
N ALA A 303 -5.51 -23.22 7.72
CA ALA A 303 -6.17 -22.44 6.69
C ALA A 303 -7.20 -21.50 7.31
N ALA A 304 -7.29 -20.30 6.75
CA ALA A 304 -8.29 -19.32 7.13
C ALA A 304 -8.92 -18.68 5.90
N GLY A 305 -10.22 -18.55 5.94
CA GLY A 305 -11.01 -17.83 4.95
C GLY A 305 -11.68 -16.61 5.54
N SER A 306 -12.07 -15.69 4.67
CA SER A 306 -12.88 -14.55 5.07
C SER A 306 -14.27 -15.00 5.56
N ARG A 307 -15.01 -14.06 6.13
CA ARG A 307 -16.40 -14.29 6.56
C ARG A 307 -17.35 -14.77 5.45
N ALA A 308 -17.00 -14.60 4.18
CA ALA A 308 -17.77 -15.11 3.05
C ALA A 308 -17.66 -16.64 2.93
N VAL A 309 -16.66 -17.27 3.54
CA VAL A 309 -16.45 -18.71 3.53
C VAL A 309 -17.43 -19.40 4.49
N SER A 310 -17.99 -20.51 4.03
CA SER A 310 -18.90 -21.39 4.80
C SER A 310 -18.24 -22.70 5.21
N ARG A 311 -17.27 -23.19 4.45
CA ARG A 311 -16.54 -24.44 4.66
C ARG A 311 -15.16 -24.38 4.04
N ILE A 312 -14.17 -24.96 4.70
CA ILE A 312 -12.83 -25.16 4.15
C ILE A 312 -12.58 -26.66 4.02
N GLU A 313 -11.97 -27.09 2.93
CA GLU A 313 -11.63 -28.47 2.63
C GLU A 313 -10.11 -28.56 2.35
N ALA A 314 -9.47 -29.53 2.99
CA ALA A 314 -8.08 -29.93 2.69
C ALA A 314 -8.11 -31.28 1.99
N THR A 315 -7.39 -31.41 0.89
CA THR A 315 -7.25 -32.63 0.09
C THR A 315 -5.78 -32.94 -0.21
N GLY A 316 -5.51 -34.15 -0.69
CA GLY A 316 -4.15 -34.61 -0.95
C GLY A 316 -3.70 -35.62 0.10
N ALA A 317 -2.54 -35.39 0.73
CA ALA A 317 -1.99 -36.29 1.73
C ALA A 317 -2.82 -36.36 3.03
N VAL A 318 -3.68 -35.37 3.27
CA VAL A 318 -4.70 -35.37 4.31
C VAL A 318 -6.04 -35.05 3.71
N ARG A 319 -7.13 -35.59 4.29
CA ARG A 319 -8.50 -35.27 3.91
C ARG A 319 -9.23 -34.83 5.15
N GLU A 320 -9.60 -33.56 5.20
CA GLU A 320 -10.31 -32.97 6.32
C GLU A 320 -11.20 -31.83 5.83
N SER A 321 -12.30 -31.59 6.50
CA SER A 321 -13.16 -30.46 6.22
C SER A 321 -13.68 -29.84 7.49
N ALA A 322 -13.75 -28.53 7.53
CA ALA A 322 -14.31 -27.78 8.64
C ALA A 322 -15.40 -26.83 8.17
N ALA A 323 -16.52 -26.82 8.84
CA ALA A 323 -17.52 -25.78 8.68
C ALA A 323 -16.99 -24.46 9.27
N GLY A 324 -17.27 -23.34 8.60
CA GLY A 324 -16.81 -22.02 9.02
C GLY A 324 -15.59 -21.54 8.26
N THR A 325 -14.83 -20.65 8.91
CA THR A 325 -13.78 -19.86 8.28
C THR A 325 -12.36 -20.28 8.66
N ALA A 326 -12.18 -21.35 9.41
CA ALA A 326 -10.87 -21.83 9.83
C ALA A 326 -10.79 -23.35 9.78
N LEU A 327 -9.64 -23.86 9.38
CA LEU A 327 -9.26 -25.29 9.40
C LEU A 327 -7.87 -25.42 10.01
N ALA A 328 -7.71 -26.45 10.86
CA ALA A 328 -6.41 -26.88 11.34
C ALA A 328 -6.36 -28.41 11.30
N VAL A 329 -5.41 -28.98 10.58
CA VAL A 329 -5.25 -30.43 10.47
C VAL A 329 -3.79 -30.80 10.67
N ARG A 330 -3.54 -31.84 11.47
CA ARG A 330 -2.19 -32.37 11.65
C ARG A 330 -1.72 -33.05 10.35
N ALA A 331 -0.55 -32.67 9.89
CA ALA A 331 0.04 -33.20 8.66
C ALA A 331 1.57 -33.17 8.76
N PRO A 332 2.30 -34.07 8.10
CA PRO A 332 3.74 -33.97 7.96
C PRO A 332 4.14 -32.62 7.32
N ARG A 333 5.34 -32.14 7.65
CA ARG A 333 5.85 -30.84 7.17
C ARG A 333 5.69 -30.64 5.67
N ASP A 334 6.07 -31.63 4.89
CA ASP A 334 6.20 -31.51 3.43
C ASP A 334 5.06 -32.22 2.69
N ALA A 335 4.02 -32.70 3.43
CA ALA A 335 2.91 -33.41 2.83
C ALA A 335 2.13 -32.50 1.86
N PRO A 336 1.89 -32.89 0.58
CA PRO A 336 1.15 -32.08 -0.37
C PRO A 336 -0.32 -31.99 0.08
N VAL A 337 -0.79 -30.75 0.32
CA VAL A 337 -2.16 -30.46 0.70
C VAL A 337 -2.69 -29.31 -0.14
N GLU A 338 -3.82 -29.52 -0.77
CA GLU A 338 -4.58 -28.51 -1.47
C GLU A 338 -5.71 -27.99 -0.57
N LEU A 339 -5.93 -26.69 -0.61
CA LEU A 339 -6.93 -26.01 0.19
C LEU A 339 -7.96 -25.35 -0.72
N THR A 340 -9.22 -25.69 -0.49
CA THR A 340 -10.37 -25.06 -1.15
C THR A 340 -11.39 -24.60 -0.13
N ALA A 341 -12.19 -23.64 -0.48
CA ALA A 341 -13.30 -23.17 0.37
C ALA A 341 -14.58 -23.00 -0.43
N ARG A 342 -15.72 -23.25 0.22
CA ARG A 342 -17.04 -22.93 -0.30
C ARG A 342 -17.50 -21.58 0.25
N LEU A 343 -18.11 -20.78 -0.60
CA LEU A 343 -18.69 -19.50 -0.23
C LEU A 343 -20.15 -19.68 0.25
N LYS A 344 -20.59 -18.79 1.13
CA LYS A 344 -21.98 -18.74 1.62
C LYS A 344 -22.99 -18.45 0.50
N GLU A 345 -22.57 -17.64 -0.48
CA GLU A 345 -23.39 -17.23 -1.63
C GLU A 345 -23.28 -18.20 -2.81
N GLY A 346 -22.62 -19.34 -2.62
CA GLY A 346 -22.29 -20.30 -3.67
C GLY A 346 -20.93 -20.01 -4.32
N GLY A 347 -20.41 -21.03 -5.00
CA GLY A 347 -19.06 -20.99 -5.60
C GLY A 347 -17.97 -21.46 -4.66
N SER A 348 -16.75 -21.47 -5.17
CA SER A 348 -15.56 -21.96 -4.48
C SER A 348 -14.37 -21.03 -4.65
N LEU A 349 -13.43 -21.11 -3.70
CA LEU A 349 -12.14 -20.43 -3.72
C LEU A 349 -11.02 -21.45 -3.57
N THR A 350 -9.92 -21.21 -4.24
CA THR A 350 -8.63 -21.83 -3.93
C THR A 350 -7.81 -20.91 -3.03
N ALA A 351 -6.87 -21.45 -2.28
CA ALA A 351 -5.96 -20.61 -1.49
C ALA A 351 -5.14 -19.67 -2.38
N VAL A 352 -4.85 -18.47 -1.88
CA VAL A 352 -3.85 -17.56 -2.48
C VAL A 352 -2.49 -18.25 -2.41
N ARG A 353 -1.72 -18.25 -3.49
CA ARG A 353 -0.41 -18.92 -3.61
C ARG A 353 0.74 -17.94 -3.50
#